data_1021c0168077c98724376ac269fc4f9f
#
_entry.id   1021c0168077c98724376ac269fc4f9f
#
_cell.length_a   1.000
_cell.length_b   1.000
_cell.length_c   1.000
_cell.angle_alpha   90.00
_cell.angle_beta   90.00
_cell.angle_gamma   90.00
#
_symmetry.space_group_name_H-M   'P 1'
#
loop_
_entity.id
_entity.type
_entity.pdbx_description
1 polymer ?
#
loop_
_entity_poly.entity_id
_entity_poly.type
_entity_poly.pdbx_seq_one_letter_code
_entity_poly.pdbx_strand_id
1 'polypeptide(L)'
;YKRQPLFKGRLFFSEPERGDVVVFKTPADNRTDYIKRLIGIPGDQVQFIDSNLYLNKSEIIKSKLSKIKKVFCGKKSMDVFTFEEILPNKKKYISVYSKEFPFQNSNVFTVPENHYFFLGDNRDCSKDSRFLSSVGYVHKDNLVGKAQFIFFSSDRSEGSIFSFWKWSCLLYTSDAADELTS
;
A
#
# COMPACT_ATOMS: atom_id res chain seq x y z
N TYR A 1 -1.65 16.46 -19.02
CA TYR A 1 -1.21 17.22 -17.82
C TYR A 1 0.02 18.03 -18.22
N LYS A 2 -0.14 19.33 -18.48
CA LYS A 2 0.98 20.25 -18.70
C LYS A 2 1.66 20.46 -17.33
N ARG A 3 2.88 19.96 -17.17
CA ARG A 3 3.77 20.37 -16.09
C ARG A 3 3.92 21.89 -16.17
N GLN A 4 3.63 22.59 -15.10
CA GLN A 4 3.88 24.01 -15.01
C GLN A 4 5.41 24.24 -15.08
N PRO A 5 5.94 25.03 -16.03
CA PRO A 5 7.37 25.12 -16.29
C PRO A 5 8.12 26.13 -15.44
N LEU A 6 7.55 26.67 -14.34
CA LEU A 6 8.15 27.79 -13.64
C LEU A 6 9.13 27.46 -12.50
N PHE A 7 9.18 26.23 -12.02
CA PHE A 7 10.16 25.85 -10.98
C PHE A 7 10.68 24.45 -11.22
N LYS A 8 11.98 24.26 -11.36
CA LYS A 8 12.67 22.98 -11.26
C LYS A 8 12.66 22.57 -9.78
N GLY A 9 11.57 21.97 -9.33
CA GLY A 9 11.38 21.50 -7.96
C GLY A 9 9.89 21.32 -7.68
N ARG A 10 9.52 20.28 -6.93
CA ARG A 10 8.14 20.12 -6.45
C ARG A 10 7.93 21.14 -5.34
N LEU A 11 7.21 22.24 -5.59
CA LEU A 11 6.74 23.15 -4.54
C LEU A 11 5.90 22.32 -3.55
N PHE A 12 6.27 22.34 -2.24
CA PHE A 12 5.62 21.61 -1.14
C PHE A 12 5.78 20.06 -1.17
N PHE A 13 6.87 19.54 -1.72
CA PHE A 13 7.19 18.13 -1.54
C PHE A 13 7.78 17.93 -0.13
N SER A 14 7.00 17.36 0.77
CA SER A 14 7.55 16.76 1.98
C SER A 14 7.90 15.31 1.68
N GLU A 15 9.08 14.86 2.11
CA GLU A 15 9.44 13.45 2.00
C GLU A 15 8.37 12.59 2.71
N PRO A 16 7.98 11.46 2.11
CA PRO A 16 7.02 10.59 2.74
C PRO A 16 7.63 9.92 3.97
N GLU A 17 6.85 9.80 5.01
CA GLU A 17 7.21 9.10 6.22
C GLU A 17 6.70 7.66 6.16
N ARG A 18 7.37 6.77 6.90
CA ARG A 18 6.91 5.39 7.07
C ARG A 18 5.44 5.35 7.51
N GLY A 19 4.65 4.54 6.82
CA GLY A 19 3.20 4.44 7.03
C GLY A 19 2.35 5.37 6.18
N ASP A 20 2.94 6.33 5.46
CA ASP A 20 2.19 7.14 4.50
C ASP A 20 1.76 6.30 3.30
N VAL A 21 0.58 6.59 2.79
CA VAL A 21 0.11 6.08 1.49
C VAL A 21 0.64 7.02 0.42
N VAL A 22 1.33 6.48 -0.57
CA VAL A 22 2.05 7.26 -1.57
C VAL A 22 1.69 6.80 -2.97
N VAL A 23 1.47 7.78 -3.85
CA VAL A 23 1.33 7.56 -5.28
C VAL A 23 2.73 7.65 -5.91
N PHE A 24 3.09 6.66 -6.72
CA PHE A 24 4.36 6.63 -7.43
C PHE A 24 4.22 5.98 -8.81
N LYS A 25 5.13 6.32 -9.71
CA LYS A 25 5.24 5.63 -11.00
C LYS A 25 6.03 4.35 -10.85
N THR A 26 5.54 3.26 -11.45
CA THR A 26 6.25 1.99 -11.34
C THR A 26 7.64 2.08 -12.00
N PRO A 27 8.69 1.52 -11.38
CA PRO A 27 10.01 1.48 -11.99
C PRO A 27 10.05 0.72 -13.31
N ALA A 28 9.14 -0.23 -13.52
CA ALA A 28 9.12 -1.09 -14.70
C ALA A 28 8.83 -0.32 -16.00
N ASP A 29 7.97 0.70 -15.98
CA ASP A 29 7.57 1.44 -17.17
C ASP A 29 7.64 2.96 -17.04
N ASN A 30 7.81 3.48 -15.82
CA ASN A 30 7.77 4.90 -15.47
C ASN A 30 6.50 5.65 -15.92
N ARG A 31 5.42 4.92 -16.14
CA ARG A 31 4.13 5.45 -16.64
C ARG A 31 2.97 5.12 -15.74
N THR A 32 2.87 3.86 -15.32
CA THR A 32 1.75 3.36 -14.51
C THR A 32 1.86 3.91 -13.09
N ASP A 33 0.81 4.55 -12.63
CA ASP A 33 0.74 5.06 -11.26
C ASP A 33 0.22 3.96 -10.33
N TYR A 34 0.97 3.69 -9.27
CA TYR A 34 0.57 2.84 -8.16
C TYR A 34 0.36 3.65 -6.90
N ILE A 35 -0.57 3.18 -6.08
CA ILE A 35 -0.80 3.70 -4.74
C ILE A 35 -0.53 2.58 -3.73
N LYS A 36 0.45 2.77 -2.86
CA LYS A 36 0.86 1.78 -1.85
C LYS A 36 1.32 2.48 -0.58
N ARG A 37 1.44 1.69 0.50
CA ARG A 37 1.92 2.17 1.79
C ARG A 37 3.43 2.04 1.90
N LEU A 38 4.08 3.12 2.32
CA LEU A 38 5.51 3.14 2.58
C LEU A 38 5.84 2.35 3.86
N ILE A 39 6.59 1.28 3.72
CA ILE A 39 7.02 0.43 4.83
C ILE A 39 8.53 0.55 5.08
N GLY A 40 9.36 0.41 4.06
CA GLY A 40 10.81 0.49 4.17
C GLY A 40 11.37 1.79 3.62
N ILE A 41 12.21 2.47 4.38
CA ILE A 41 13.00 3.64 3.96
C ILE A 41 14.45 3.21 3.69
N PRO A 42 15.31 4.05 3.07
CA PRO A 42 16.70 3.71 2.78
C PRO A 42 17.43 3.10 3.99
N GLY A 43 18.13 2.00 3.77
CA GLY A 43 18.87 1.25 4.79
C GLY A 43 18.05 0.21 5.56
N ASP A 44 16.72 0.21 5.48
CA ASP A 44 15.90 -0.78 6.17
C ASP A 44 16.01 -2.19 5.57
N GLN A 45 15.79 -3.16 6.44
CA GLN A 45 15.57 -4.56 6.08
C GLN A 45 14.10 -4.93 6.30
N VAL A 46 13.44 -5.39 5.25
CA VAL A 46 12.04 -5.83 5.28
C VAL A 46 12.01 -7.33 5.00
N GLN A 47 11.25 -8.08 5.79
CA GLN A 47 11.10 -9.53 5.61
C GLN A 47 9.73 -9.98 6.08
N PHE A 48 9.21 -11.04 5.46
CA PHE A 48 8.07 -11.79 5.97
C PHE A 48 8.54 -13.14 6.52
N ILE A 49 8.09 -13.48 7.71
CA ILE A 49 8.30 -14.79 8.34
C ILE A 49 6.93 -15.22 8.90
N ASP A 50 6.45 -16.37 8.46
CA ASP A 50 5.15 -16.94 8.85
C ASP A 50 4.00 -15.95 8.79
N SER A 51 3.92 -15.21 7.68
CA SER A 51 2.93 -14.17 7.41
C SER A 51 3.02 -12.94 8.33
N ASN A 52 4.08 -12.81 9.12
CA ASN A 52 4.35 -11.64 9.93
C ASN A 52 5.39 -10.75 9.25
N LEU A 53 5.15 -9.44 9.29
CA LEU A 53 6.07 -8.45 8.75
C LEU A 53 7.16 -8.15 9.77
N TYR A 54 8.41 -8.25 9.34
CA TYR A 54 9.58 -7.85 10.10
C TYR A 54 10.23 -6.64 9.47
N LEU A 55 10.61 -5.68 10.30
CA LEU A 55 11.33 -4.49 9.92
C LEU A 55 12.59 -4.39 10.78
N ASN A 56 13.78 -4.40 10.15
CA ASN A 56 15.07 -4.37 10.84
C ASN A 56 15.16 -5.47 11.91
N LYS A 57 14.73 -6.68 11.55
CA LYS A 57 14.70 -7.90 12.39
C LYS A 57 13.69 -7.84 13.54
N SER A 58 12.93 -6.75 13.70
CA SER A 58 11.89 -6.62 14.71
C SER A 58 10.53 -6.89 14.08
N GLU A 59 9.73 -7.75 14.71
CA GLU A 59 8.39 -8.06 14.29
C GLU A 59 7.48 -6.83 14.44
N ILE A 60 6.71 -6.53 13.41
CA ILE A 60 5.66 -5.49 13.47
C ILE A 60 4.49 -6.02 14.27
N ILE A 61 4.07 -5.25 15.28
CA ILE A 61 2.92 -5.61 16.12
C ILE A 61 1.69 -5.75 15.22
N LYS A 62 1.09 -6.94 15.22
CA LYS A 62 -0.08 -7.29 14.42
C LYS A 62 -1.19 -7.82 15.32
N SER A 63 -2.31 -7.11 15.39
CA SER A 63 -3.47 -7.47 16.21
C SER A 63 -4.67 -7.79 15.32
N LYS A 64 -5.27 -8.97 15.50
CA LYS A 64 -6.44 -9.39 14.75
C LYS A 64 -7.67 -8.58 15.18
N LEU A 65 -8.33 -7.90 14.22
CA LEU A 65 -9.43 -6.98 14.53
C LEU A 65 -10.81 -7.61 14.43
N SER A 66 -11.05 -8.52 13.52
CA SER A 66 -12.43 -8.89 13.23
C SER A 66 -12.59 -10.26 12.63
N LYS A 67 -13.88 -10.60 12.49
CA LYS A 67 -14.40 -11.73 11.74
C LYS A 67 -13.94 -11.68 10.28
N ILE A 68 -13.97 -12.83 9.64
CA ILE A 68 -13.66 -13.01 8.22
C ILE A 68 -14.49 -12.02 7.38
N LYS A 69 -13.82 -11.32 6.48
CA LYS A 69 -14.45 -10.46 5.47
C LYS A 69 -14.22 -11.03 4.09
N LYS A 70 -15.08 -10.66 3.14
CA LYS A 70 -14.88 -10.94 1.72
C LYS A 70 -14.32 -9.71 1.06
N VAL A 71 -13.24 -9.88 0.31
CA VAL A 71 -12.67 -8.85 -0.57
C VAL A 71 -12.55 -9.39 -1.98
N PHE A 72 -12.52 -8.50 -2.95
CA PHE A 72 -12.29 -8.88 -4.34
C PHE A 72 -10.83 -8.67 -4.69
N CYS A 73 -10.25 -9.65 -5.37
CA CYS A 73 -8.95 -9.58 -5.99
C CYS A 73 -9.16 -9.70 -7.51
N GLY A 74 -9.28 -8.58 -8.18
CA GLY A 74 -9.77 -8.54 -9.55
C GLY A 74 -11.21 -9.11 -9.64
N LYS A 75 -11.39 -10.19 -10.40
CA LYS A 75 -12.70 -10.85 -10.56
C LYS A 75 -12.98 -11.93 -9.51
N LYS A 76 -12.00 -12.30 -8.69
CA LYS A 76 -12.10 -13.39 -7.72
C LYS A 76 -12.38 -12.86 -6.32
N SER A 77 -13.43 -13.36 -5.69
CA SER A 77 -13.71 -13.12 -4.26
C SER A 77 -12.86 -14.02 -3.39
N MET A 78 -12.31 -13.49 -2.31
CA MET A 78 -11.52 -14.22 -1.33
C MET A 78 -11.91 -13.85 0.10
N ASP A 79 -11.86 -14.84 1.00
CA ASP A 79 -12.05 -14.62 2.42
C ASP A 79 -10.74 -14.14 3.06
N VAL A 80 -10.81 -13.07 3.84
CA VAL A 80 -9.63 -12.47 4.48
C VAL A 80 -9.82 -12.27 5.97
N PHE A 81 -8.71 -12.29 6.69
CA PHE A 81 -8.61 -11.77 8.05
C PHE A 81 -8.10 -10.33 8.02
N THR A 82 -8.64 -9.52 8.91
CA THR A 82 -8.27 -8.11 9.08
C THR A 82 -7.42 -7.93 10.32
N PHE A 83 -6.33 -7.19 10.20
CA PHE A 83 -5.40 -6.90 11.27
C PHE A 83 -5.13 -5.41 11.38
N GLU A 84 -4.91 -4.92 12.59
CA GLU A 84 -4.24 -3.64 12.84
C GLU A 84 -2.74 -3.91 12.97
N GLU A 85 -1.94 -3.24 12.18
CA GLU A 85 -0.48 -3.26 12.27
C GLU A 85 0.02 -1.91 12.80
N ILE A 86 1.04 -1.96 13.68
CA ILE A 86 1.62 -0.78 14.34
C ILE A 86 3.09 -0.68 13.95
N LEU A 87 3.43 0.34 13.19
CA LEU A 87 4.81 0.61 12.76
C LEU A 87 5.67 1.18 13.91
N PRO A 88 7.01 1.14 13.82
CA PRO A 88 7.91 1.67 14.86
C PRO A 88 7.67 3.14 15.20
N ASN A 89 7.21 3.94 14.24
CA ASN A 89 6.82 5.34 14.44
C ASN A 89 5.41 5.51 15.02
N LYS A 90 4.80 4.44 15.56
CA LYS A 90 3.46 4.38 16.15
C LYS A 90 2.30 4.66 15.18
N LYS A 91 2.56 4.82 13.89
CA LYS A 91 1.48 4.87 12.89
C LYS A 91 0.80 3.50 12.82
N LYS A 92 -0.54 3.54 12.85
CA LYS A 92 -1.40 2.37 12.77
C LYS A 92 -2.08 2.34 11.43
N TYR A 93 -2.28 1.15 10.90
CA TYR A 93 -3.05 0.94 9.67
C TYR A 93 -3.66 -0.45 9.65
N ILE A 94 -4.62 -0.64 8.76
CA ILE A 94 -5.31 -1.92 8.61
C ILE A 94 -4.67 -2.67 7.46
N SER A 95 -4.34 -3.94 7.69
CA SER A 95 -3.90 -4.87 6.68
C SER A 95 -4.86 -6.06 6.61
N VAL A 96 -4.97 -6.65 5.43
CA VAL A 96 -5.77 -7.86 5.22
C VAL A 96 -4.92 -8.98 4.64
N TYR A 97 -5.19 -10.20 5.08
CA TYR A 97 -4.50 -11.40 4.68
C TYR A 97 -5.52 -12.47 4.27
N SER A 98 -5.23 -13.20 3.21
CA SER A 98 -6.03 -14.34 2.78
C SER A 98 -6.17 -15.35 3.90
N LYS A 99 -7.37 -15.90 4.05
CA LYS A 99 -7.60 -16.99 4.98
C LYS A 99 -6.95 -18.30 4.53
N GLU A 100 -6.95 -18.54 3.21
CA GLU A 100 -6.54 -19.82 2.64
C GLU A 100 -5.06 -19.86 2.25
N PHE A 101 -4.58 -18.77 1.64
CA PHE A 101 -3.24 -18.71 1.05
C PHE A 101 -2.52 -17.40 1.42
N PRO A 102 -2.23 -17.16 2.70
CA PRO A 102 -1.48 -15.95 3.09
C PRO A 102 -0.03 -16.06 2.61
N PHE A 103 0.52 -14.93 2.16
CA PHE A 103 1.95 -14.82 1.83
C PHE A 103 2.78 -15.06 3.10
N GLN A 104 3.55 -16.15 3.11
CA GLN A 104 4.17 -16.64 4.34
C GLN A 104 5.58 -16.12 4.56
N ASN A 105 6.49 -16.42 3.62
CA ASN A 105 7.91 -16.17 3.82
C ASN A 105 8.52 -15.43 2.63
N SER A 106 9.49 -14.58 2.89
CA SER A 106 10.28 -13.90 1.88
C SER A 106 11.77 -13.95 2.18
N ASN A 107 12.58 -13.66 1.16
CA ASN A 107 13.95 -13.23 1.40
C ASN A 107 13.96 -11.89 2.16
N VAL A 108 15.13 -11.52 2.71
CA VAL A 108 15.33 -10.18 3.27
C VAL A 108 15.47 -9.19 2.12
N PHE A 109 14.64 -8.16 2.12
CA PHE A 109 14.72 -7.02 1.22
C PHE A 109 15.48 -5.90 1.92
N THR A 110 16.70 -5.59 1.47
CA THR A 110 17.47 -4.44 1.97
C THR A 110 17.21 -3.25 1.05
N VAL A 111 16.64 -2.18 1.60
CA VAL A 111 16.23 -0.99 0.83
C VAL A 111 17.47 -0.17 0.47
N PRO A 112 17.79 0.02 -0.83
CA PRO A 112 18.95 0.80 -1.24
C PRO A 112 18.80 2.29 -0.93
N GLU A 113 19.91 3.02 -0.95
CA GLU A 113 19.90 4.48 -0.87
C GLU A 113 19.02 5.12 -1.94
N ASN A 114 18.31 6.17 -1.58
CA ASN A 114 17.36 6.88 -2.43
C ASN A 114 16.18 6.03 -2.94
N HIS A 115 15.93 4.86 -2.36
CA HIS A 115 14.81 4.01 -2.70
C HIS A 115 13.89 3.78 -1.50
N TYR A 116 12.67 3.37 -1.81
CA TYR A 116 11.63 3.08 -0.86
C TYR A 116 11.01 1.71 -1.14
N PHE A 117 10.51 1.07 -0.09
CA PHE A 117 9.84 -0.22 -0.17
C PHE A 117 8.36 -0.07 0.22
N PHE A 118 7.49 -0.39 -0.69
CA PHE A 118 6.06 -0.22 -0.55
C PHE A 118 5.33 -1.55 -0.46
N LEU A 119 4.28 -1.59 0.37
CA LEU A 119 3.37 -2.73 0.46
C LEU A 119 1.93 -2.28 0.23
N GLY A 120 1.14 -3.16 -0.40
CA GLY A 120 -0.31 -3.02 -0.41
C GLY A 120 -0.91 -3.43 0.92
N ASP A 121 -1.98 -2.77 1.34
CA ASP A 121 -2.70 -3.12 2.58
C ASP A 121 -3.41 -4.47 2.43
N ASN A 122 -3.87 -4.82 1.21
CA ASN A 122 -4.26 -6.19 0.87
C ASN A 122 -3.00 -7.01 0.51
N ARG A 123 -2.45 -7.71 1.49
CA ARG A 123 -1.14 -8.37 1.40
C ARG A 123 -1.06 -9.43 0.32
N ASP A 124 -2.13 -10.17 0.09
CA ASP A 124 -2.12 -11.33 -0.80
C ASP A 124 -2.67 -11.04 -2.20
N CYS A 125 -3.30 -9.88 -2.37
CA CYS A 125 -3.77 -9.40 -3.67
C CYS A 125 -2.90 -8.29 -4.27
N SER A 126 -2.02 -7.68 -3.49
CA SER A 126 -1.25 -6.53 -3.94
C SER A 126 -0.02 -6.92 -4.76
N LYS A 127 0.13 -6.26 -5.89
CA LYS A 127 1.38 -6.23 -6.65
C LYS A 127 2.21 -5.05 -6.14
N ASP A 128 3.25 -5.32 -5.35
CA ASP A 128 4.03 -4.32 -4.62
C ASP A 128 5.54 -4.62 -4.62
N SER A 129 6.31 -3.98 -3.75
CA SER A 129 7.77 -4.07 -3.75
C SER A 129 8.32 -5.47 -3.49
N ARG A 130 7.53 -6.40 -3.00
CA ARG A 130 7.92 -7.82 -2.89
C ARG A 130 8.21 -8.46 -4.26
N PHE A 131 7.62 -7.92 -5.31
CA PHE A 131 7.79 -8.39 -6.69
C PHE A 131 8.85 -7.55 -7.39
N LEU A 132 10.14 -7.93 -7.21
CA LEU A 132 11.30 -7.17 -7.70
C LEU A 132 11.30 -6.96 -9.22
N SER A 133 10.71 -7.86 -9.98
CA SER A 133 10.62 -7.76 -11.45
C SER A 133 9.56 -6.77 -11.95
N SER A 134 8.64 -6.35 -11.09
CA SER A 134 7.53 -5.47 -11.50
C SER A 134 7.51 -4.13 -10.78
N VAL A 135 7.56 -4.12 -9.45
CA VAL A 135 7.59 -2.89 -8.65
C VAL A 135 8.95 -2.73 -8.01
N GLY A 136 9.38 -3.71 -7.20
CA GLY A 136 10.68 -3.69 -6.54
C GLY A 136 10.90 -2.45 -5.69
N TYR A 137 12.14 -1.99 -5.64
CA TYR A 137 12.52 -0.77 -4.95
C TYR A 137 12.17 0.46 -5.80
N VAL A 138 11.44 1.41 -5.23
CA VAL A 138 10.97 2.60 -5.93
C VAL A 138 11.92 3.76 -5.64
N HIS A 139 12.58 4.28 -6.68
CA HIS A 139 13.48 5.42 -6.54
C HIS A 139 12.68 6.69 -6.17
N LYS A 140 13.28 7.59 -5.38
CA LYS A 140 12.66 8.84 -4.94
C LYS A 140 12.09 9.70 -6.08
N ASP A 141 12.70 9.67 -7.25
CA ASP A 141 12.24 10.43 -8.40
C ASP A 141 10.94 9.89 -9.02
N ASN A 142 10.60 8.64 -8.73
CA ASN A 142 9.35 8.03 -9.14
C ASN A 142 8.16 8.44 -8.27
N LEU A 143 8.40 9.01 -7.09
CA LEU A 143 7.34 9.43 -6.19
C LEU A 143 6.54 10.59 -6.82
N VAL A 144 5.22 10.48 -6.83
CA VAL A 144 4.30 11.52 -7.30
C VAL A 144 3.84 12.39 -6.14
N GLY A 145 3.41 11.78 -5.04
CA GLY A 145 2.97 12.51 -3.85
C GLY A 145 2.33 11.62 -2.79
N LYS A 146 2.04 12.18 -1.62
CA LYS A 146 1.27 11.52 -0.56
C LYS A 146 -0.22 11.55 -0.91
N ALA A 147 -0.91 10.43 -0.71
CA ALA A 147 -2.37 10.39 -0.73
C ALA A 147 -2.89 10.95 0.61
N GLN A 148 -3.52 12.11 0.56
CA GLN A 148 -4.07 12.77 1.77
C GLN A 148 -5.56 12.53 1.94
N PHE A 149 -6.29 12.43 0.82
CA PHE A 149 -7.75 12.29 0.82
C PHE A 149 -8.20 11.31 -0.25
N ILE A 150 -9.20 10.48 0.07
CA ILE A 150 -9.96 9.74 -0.91
C ILE A 150 -11.09 10.66 -1.36
N PHE A 151 -11.02 11.13 -2.59
CA PHE A 151 -12.02 12.03 -3.16
C PHE A 151 -13.27 11.29 -3.61
N PHE A 152 -13.11 10.09 -4.15
CA PHE A 152 -14.19 9.26 -4.65
C PHE A 152 -13.83 7.78 -4.55
N SER A 153 -14.76 6.98 -4.09
CA SER A 153 -14.67 5.52 -4.13
C SER A 153 -16.02 4.96 -4.53
N SER A 154 -16.07 4.09 -5.53
CA SER A 154 -17.30 3.38 -5.91
C SER A 154 -17.16 1.92 -5.54
N ASP A 155 -18.01 1.46 -4.63
CA ASP A 155 -18.19 0.05 -4.36
C ASP A 155 -19.41 -0.45 -5.14
N ARG A 156 -19.22 -1.43 -6.01
CA ARG A 156 -20.30 -2.03 -6.80
C ARG A 156 -21.29 -2.83 -5.96
N SER A 157 -20.93 -3.21 -4.75
CA SER A 157 -21.77 -4.02 -3.86
C SER A 157 -22.80 -3.22 -3.09
N GLU A 158 -22.59 -1.90 -2.95
CA GLU A 158 -23.48 -0.98 -2.19
C GLU A 158 -24.06 0.12 -3.10
N GLY A 159 -24.65 -0.28 -4.22
CA GLY A 159 -25.17 0.63 -5.25
C GLY A 159 -26.15 1.68 -4.76
N SER A 160 -25.66 2.82 -4.31
CA SER A 160 -26.39 4.07 -4.31
C SER A 160 -25.44 5.27 -4.21
N ILE A 161 -25.49 6.10 -5.25
CA ILE A 161 -24.75 7.37 -5.35
C ILE A 161 -25.17 8.40 -4.27
N PHE A 162 -26.21 8.10 -3.48
CA PHE A 162 -26.86 9.05 -2.57
C PHE A 162 -26.65 8.81 -1.07
N SER A 163 -25.81 7.86 -0.64
CA SER A 163 -25.55 7.66 0.79
C SER A 163 -24.33 8.42 1.28
N PHE A 164 -24.41 9.75 1.33
CA PHE A 164 -23.39 10.64 1.90
C PHE A 164 -23.08 10.40 3.39
N TRP A 165 -23.83 9.56 4.06
CA TRP A 165 -23.73 9.36 5.52
C TRP A 165 -22.82 8.21 5.96
N LYS A 166 -22.26 7.43 5.02
CA LYS A 166 -21.36 6.28 5.35
C LYS A 166 -19.90 6.60 5.11
N TRP A 167 -19.44 7.77 5.48
CA TRP A 167 -18.04 8.18 5.35
C TRP A 167 -17.05 7.31 6.14
N SER A 168 -17.51 6.62 7.17
CA SER A 168 -16.67 5.68 7.93
C SER A 168 -16.29 4.41 7.17
N CYS A 169 -17.00 4.08 6.08
CA CYS A 169 -16.69 2.93 5.24
C CYS A 169 -15.63 3.25 4.17
N LEU A 170 -15.44 4.53 3.83
CA LEU A 170 -14.51 4.99 2.80
C LEU A 170 -13.03 4.83 3.17
N LEU A 171 -12.70 4.76 4.44
CA LEU A 171 -11.34 4.52 4.90
C LEU A 171 -10.88 3.06 4.69
N TYR A 172 -11.80 2.19 4.26
CA TYR A 172 -11.56 0.75 4.14
C TYR A 172 -11.22 0.27 2.73
N THR A 173 -11.36 1.11 1.72
CA THR A 173 -11.17 0.75 0.30
C THR A 173 -9.90 1.35 -0.29
N SER A 174 -8.75 1.16 0.38
CA SER A 174 -7.45 1.41 -0.27
C SER A 174 -7.21 0.48 -1.47
N ASP A 175 -8.04 -0.55 -1.62
CA ASP A 175 -7.96 -1.51 -2.73
C ASP A 175 -8.61 -1.02 -4.03
N ALA A 176 -9.46 0.03 -3.98
CA ALA A 176 -10.13 0.56 -5.16
C ALA A 176 -9.16 1.22 -6.17
N ALA A 177 -7.98 1.61 -5.73
CA ALA A 177 -6.96 2.20 -6.60
C ALA A 177 -6.27 1.14 -7.49
N ASP A 178 -6.28 -0.13 -7.10
CA ASP A 178 -5.71 -1.22 -7.92
C ASP A 178 -6.63 -1.63 -9.09
N GLU A 179 -7.93 -1.26 -9.05
CA GLU A 179 -8.88 -1.57 -10.13
C GLU A 179 -8.83 -0.58 -11.31
N LEU A 180 -8.22 0.59 -11.15
CA LEU A 180 -8.13 1.58 -12.23
C LEU A 180 -6.99 1.31 -13.23
N THR A 181 -6.20 0.26 -13.02
CA THR A 181 -5.03 -0.08 -13.86
C THR A 181 -5.12 -1.44 -14.56
N SER A 182 -6.31 -2.04 -14.62
CA SER A 182 -6.53 -3.29 -15.38
C SER A 182 -7.30 -3.06 -16.67
#